data_cf75ba3f8a0f55854639142e4bab3359
#
_entry.id   cf75ba3f8a0f55854639142e4bab3359
#
_cell.length_a   1.000
_cell.length_b   1.000
_cell.length_c   1.000
_cell.angle_alpha   90.00
_cell.angle_beta   90.00
_cell.angle_gamma   90.00
#
_symmetry.space_group_name_H-M   'P 1'
#
loop_
_entity.id
_entity.type
_entity.pdbx_description
1 polymer ?
#
loop_
_entity_poly.entity_id
_entity_poly.type
_entity_poly.pdbx_seq_one_letter_code
_entity_poly.pdbx_strand_id
1 'polypeptide(L)'
;MLFRSTEVLARHFSSPCLKETARVYLEQRSGQYDYDDLALIAGEQIREERAAEKELNESGFLFLDTNVLMIQVWSEIVFGRCDNRVLNAAALVPYDLYLLCRPDIPWQPDPLREHPSESDRRRIFHHYLNMLQFQHIPFVILHGSIEERLSRAAEAIRSIGE
;
A
#
# COMPACT_ATOMS: atom_id res chain seq x y z
N MET A 1 -2.69 -14.24 -13.60
CA MET A 1 -3.64 -13.67 -12.62
C MET A 1 -2.83 -12.94 -11.57
N LEU A 2 -2.91 -11.61 -11.53
CA LEU A 2 -2.23 -10.83 -10.48
C LEU A 2 -2.85 -11.20 -9.14
N PHE A 3 -2.02 -11.67 -8.20
CA PHE A 3 -2.48 -12.00 -6.87
C PHE A 3 -2.70 -10.70 -6.09
N ARG A 4 -3.95 -10.32 -5.93
CA ARG A 4 -4.36 -9.20 -5.08
C ARG A 4 -4.64 -9.73 -3.67
N SER A 5 -3.59 -9.82 -2.86
CA SER A 5 -3.67 -10.29 -1.48
C SER A 5 -4.72 -9.53 -0.67
N THR A 6 -4.82 -8.24 -0.90
CA THR A 6 -5.73 -7.32 -0.21
C THR A 6 -7.20 -7.70 -0.44
N GLU A 7 -7.63 -7.97 -1.68
CA GLU A 7 -9.01 -8.40 -1.98
C GLU A 7 -9.34 -9.78 -1.39
N VAL A 8 -8.35 -10.70 -1.33
CA VAL A 8 -8.53 -12.03 -0.76
C VAL A 8 -8.69 -11.95 0.76
N LEU A 9 -7.84 -11.15 1.43
CA LEU A 9 -7.93 -10.90 2.86
C LEU A 9 -9.24 -10.20 3.22
N ALA A 10 -9.64 -9.16 2.50
CA ALA A 10 -10.89 -8.46 2.73
C ALA A 10 -12.09 -9.40 2.66
N ARG A 11 -12.13 -10.30 1.66
CA ARG A 11 -13.17 -11.35 1.58
C ARG A 11 -13.12 -12.34 2.74
N HIS A 12 -11.91 -12.76 3.17
CA HIS A 12 -11.73 -13.67 4.29
C HIS A 12 -12.28 -13.08 5.60
N PHE A 13 -12.11 -11.79 5.81
CA PHE A 13 -12.60 -11.06 6.99
C PHE A 13 -14.00 -10.42 6.79
N SER A 14 -14.66 -10.67 5.65
CA SER A 14 -15.95 -10.04 5.30
C SER A 14 -15.94 -8.52 5.45
N SER A 15 -14.85 -7.91 5.02
CA SER A 15 -14.54 -6.49 5.22
C SER A 15 -14.38 -5.76 3.89
N PRO A 16 -14.60 -4.44 3.83
CA PRO A 16 -14.37 -3.65 2.64
C PRO A 16 -12.89 -3.57 2.25
N CYS A 17 -12.66 -3.34 0.96
CA CYS A 17 -11.34 -3.17 0.38
C CYS A 17 -11.34 -1.94 -0.54
N LEU A 18 -10.44 -1.01 -0.29
CA LEU A 18 -10.14 0.08 -1.23
C LEU A 18 -9.07 -0.36 -2.21
N LYS A 19 -9.33 -0.11 -3.49
CA LYS A 19 -8.38 -0.34 -4.57
C LYS A 19 -7.33 0.76 -4.59
N GLU A 20 -6.26 0.51 -5.33
CA GLU A 20 -5.18 1.45 -5.55
C GLU A 20 -5.69 2.71 -6.29
N THR A 21 -5.85 3.83 -5.56
CA THR A 21 -6.29 5.13 -6.11
C THR A 21 -5.33 5.62 -7.20
N ALA A 22 -4.03 5.45 -7.00
CA ALA A 22 -3.00 5.82 -7.98
C ALA A 22 -3.21 5.12 -9.33
N ARG A 23 -3.61 3.85 -9.34
CA ARG A 23 -3.88 3.11 -10.58
C ARG A 23 -5.03 3.73 -11.37
N VAL A 24 -6.12 4.08 -10.71
CA VAL A 24 -7.28 4.73 -11.35
C VAL A 24 -6.87 6.06 -11.98
N TYR A 25 -6.08 6.85 -11.26
CA TYR A 25 -5.56 8.13 -11.73
C TYR A 25 -4.67 7.96 -12.97
N LEU A 26 -3.74 7.02 -12.94
CA LEU A 26 -2.82 6.74 -14.04
C LEU A 26 -3.52 6.17 -15.28
N GLU A 27 -4.50 5.28 -15.12
CA GLU A 27 -5.28 4.73 -16.23
C GLU A 27 -6.00 5.82 -17.02
N GLN A 28 -6.57 6.83 -16.34
CA GLN A 28 -7.22 7.97 -16.97
C GLN A 28 -6.25 8.88 -17.74
N ARG A 29 -4.95 8.82 -17.44
CA ARG A 29 -3.88 9.64 -18.04
C ARG A 29 -2.90 8.83 -18.89
N SER A 30 -3.27 7.64 -19.30
CA SER A 30 -2.41 6.74 -20.11
C SER A 30 -1.03 6.50 -19.46
N GLY A 31 -0.97 6.42 -18.13
CA GLY A 31 0.24 6.21 -17.34
C GLY A 31 1.12 7.46 -17.14
N GLN A 32 0.69 8.62 -17.64
CA GLN A 32 1.47 9.86 -17.51
C GLN A 32 1.18 10.58 -16.18
N TYR A 33 2.23 11.00 -15.51
CA TYR A 33 2.14 11.80 -14.29
C TYR A 33 3.40 12.66 -14.12
N ASP A 34 3.28 13.69 -13.31
CA ASP A 34 4.38 14.53 -12.87
C ASP A 34 4.47 14.59 -11.32
N TYR A 35 5.40 15.39 -10.82
CA TYR A 35 5.63 15.54 -9.39
C TYR A 35 4.40 16.06 -8.63
N ASP A 36 3.68 17.03 -9.21
CA ASP A 36 2.53 17.66 -8.55
C ASP A 36 1.31 16.72 -8.51
N ASP A 37 1.20 15.80 -9.46
CA ASP A 37 0.16 14.78 -9.50
C ASP A 37 0.19 13.88 -8.25
N LEU A 38 1.36 13.61 -7.69
CA LEU A 38 1.48 12.75 -6.50
C LEU A 38 0.78 13.35 -5.27
N ALA A 39 0.79 14.67 -5.12
CA ALA A 39 0.06 15.32 -4.04
C ALA A 39 -1.47 15.28 -4.27
N LEU A 40 -1.93 15.31 -5.52
CA LEU A 40 -3.34 15.13 -5.87
C LEU A 40 -3.81 13.70 -5.58
N ILE A 41 -3.01 12.70 -5.99
CA ILE A 41 -3.28 11.28 -5.72
C ILE A 41 -3.35 11.03 -4.21
N ALA A 42 -2.42 11.58 -3.43
CA ALA A 42 -2.43 11.46 -1.97
C ALA A 42 -3.68 12.06 -1.33
N GLY A 43 -4.11 13.23 -1.80
CA GLY A 43 -5.34 13.88 -1.33
C GLY A 43 -6.59 13.06 -1.63
N GLU A 44 -6.67 12.47 -2.82
CA GLU A 44 -7.76 11.60 -3.23
C GLU A 44 -7.79 10.30 -2.39
N GLN A 45 -6.64 9.66 -2.21
CA GLN A 45 -6.49 8.47 -1.38
C GLN A 45 -7.07 8.69 0.03
N ILE A 46 -6.67 9.79 0.71
CA ILE A 46 -7.17 10.11 2.05
C ILE A 46 -8.67 10.35 2.05
N ARG A 47 -9.20 11.00 1.01
CA ARG A 47 -10.63 11.27 0.89
C ARG A 47 -11.43 9.96 0.79
N GLU A 48 -10.97 9.02 -0.02
CA GLU A 48 -11.58 7.71 -0.19
C GLU A 48 -11.50 6.87 1.08
N GLU A 49 -10.34 6.84 1.75
CA GLU A 49 -10.14 6.16 3.02
C GLU A 49 -11.11 6.67 4.09
N ARG A 50 -11.18 7.99 4.29
CA ARG A 50 -12.10 8.61 5.26
C ARG A 50 -13.58 8.37 4.95
N ALA A 51 -13.93 8.24 3.67
CA ALA A 51 -15.29 7.91 3.28
C ALA A 51 -15.61 6.45 3.63
N ALA A 52 -14.69 5.54 3.34
CA ALA A 52 -14.86 4.12 3.66
C ALA A 52 -14.86 3.84 5.18
N GLU A 53 -14.02 4.54 5.95
CA GLU A 53 -13.99 4.42 7.42
C GLU A 53 -15.34 4.75 8.07
N LYS A 54 -16.08 5.74 7.55
CA LYS A 54 -17.40 6.11 8.08
C LYS A 54 -18.46 5.04 7.87
N GLU A 55 -18.23 4.14 6.92
CA GLU A 55 -19.15 3.03 6.62
C GLU A 55 -18.78 1.75 7.38
N LEU A 56 -17.65 1.74 8.13
CA LEU A 56 -17.23 0.61 8.93
C LEU A 56 -18.11 0.46 10.18
N ASN A 57 -18.41 -0.80 10.51
CA ASN A 57 -18.93 -1.15 11.83
C ASN A 57 -17.79 -1.07 12.88
N GLU A 58 -18.12 -0.87 14.15
CA GLU A 58 -17.15 -0.67 15.26
C GLU A 58 -16.08 -1.77 15.39
N SER A 59 -16.31 -2.96 14.87
CA SER A 59 -15.38 -4.11 14.91
C SER A 59 -14.83 -4.50 13.54
N GLY A 60 -15.03 -3.66 12.51
CA GLY A 60 -14.65 -3.96 11.14
C GLY A 60 -13.22 -3.56 10.79
N PHE A 61 -12.62 -4.25 9.82
CA PHE A 61 -11.36 -3.87 9.21
C PHE A 61 -11.62 -3.13 7.90
N LEU A 62 -10.74 -2.20 7.55
CA LEU A 62 -10.64 -1.62 6.20
C LEU A 62 -9.32 -2.07 5.58
N PHE A 63 -9.41 -2.74 4.45
CA PHE A 63 -8.23 -3.18 3.71
C PHE A 63 -7.88 -2.18 2.61
N LEU A 64 -6.62 -1.75 2.57
CA LEU A 64 -6.10 -0.83 1.55
C LEU A 64 -5.07 -1.57 0.70
N ASP A 65 -5.21 -1.52 -0.63
CA ASP A 65 -4.21 -2.12 -1.54
C ASP A 65 -2.92 -1.30 -1.55
N THR A 66 -3.05 0.03 -1.41
CA THR A 66 -1.97 0.99 -1.23
C THR A 66 -2.45 2.14 -0.35
N ASN A 67 -1.52 2.98 0.11
CA ASN A 67 -1.82 4.12 0.95
C ASN A 67 -0.86 5.30 0.71
N VAL A 68 -1.00 6.38 1.47
CA VAL A 68 -0.19 7.59 1.31
C VAL A 68 1.31 7.35 1.52
N LEU A 69 1.72 6.40 2.37
CA LEU A 69 3.14 6.04 2.54
C LEU A 69 3.75 5.51 1.23
N MET A 70 2.96 4.75 0.45
CA MET A 70 3.39 4.32 -0.88
C MET A 70 3.66 5.50 -1.81
N ILE A 71 2.80 6.52 -1.78
CA ILE A 71 2.97 7.73 -2.61
C ILE A 71 4.21 8.51 -2.18
N GLN A 72 4.50 8.59 -0.88
CA GLN A 72 5.74 9.16 -0.37
C GLN A 72 6.96 8.43 -0.91
N VAL A 73 7.01 7.11 -0.77
CA VAL A 73 8.12 6.27 -1.26
C VAL A 73 8.29 6.42 -2.78
N TRP A 74 7.19 6.41 -3.51
CA TRP A 74 7.19 6.63 -4.96
C TRP A 74 7.80 7.98 -5.32
N SER A 75 7.36 9.07 -4.66
CA SER A 75 7.89 10.41 -4.85
C SER A 75 9.41 10.49 -4.60
N GLU A 76 9.87 9.91 -3.49
CA GLU A 76 11.29 9.89 -3.12
C GLU A 76 12.15 9.10 -4.10
N ILE A 77 11.64 7.97 -4.61
CA ILE A 77 12.39 7.12 -5.56
C ILE A 77 12.46 7.74 -6.95
N VAL A 78 11.37 8.29 -7.46
CA VAL A 78 11.30 8.80 -8.84
C VAL A 78 11.86 10.23 -8.93
N PHE A 79 11.50 11.09 -7.98
CA PHE A 79 11.83 12.52 -8.03
C PHE A 79 12.94 12.94 -7.07
N GLY A 80 13.43 12.04 -6.19
CA GLY A 80 14.44 12.34 -5.18
C GLY A 80 13.98 13.30 -4.08
N ARG A 81 12.69 13.61 -4.03
CA ARG A 81 12.06 14.52 -3.06
C ARG A 81 10.58 14.16 -2.87
N CYS A 82 9.98 14.63 -1.78
CA CYS A 82 8.55 14.47 -1.52
C CYS A 82 7.92 15.81 -1.14
N ASP A 83 6.70 16.05 -1.61
CA ASP A 83 5.92 17.26 -1.28
C ASP A 83 5.50 17.23 0.19
N ASN A 84 5.56 18.38 0.86
CA ASN A 84 5.16 18.51 2.26
C ASN A 84 3.70 18.10 2.51
N ARG A 85 2.82 18.25 1.52
CA ARG A 85 1.43 17.79 1.62
C ARG A 85 1.35 16.28 1.76
N VAL A 86 2.17 15.53 1.01
CA VAL A 86 2.27 14.07 1.08
C VAL A 86 2.92 13.64 2.40
N LEU A 87 4.02 14.29 2.81
CA LEU A 87 4.70 14.00 4.08
C LEU A 87 3.79 14.21 5.29
N ASN A 88 3.08 15.33 5.33
CA ASN A 88 2.12 15.62 6.39
C ASN A 88 0.97 14.61 6.40
N ALA A 89 0.46 14.24 5.24
CA ALA A 89 -0.58 13.25 5.10
C ALA A 89 -0.14 11.88 5.61
N ALA A 90 1.05 11.41 5.21
CA ALA A 90 1.61 10.13 5.67
C ALA A 90 1.86 10.10 7.19
N ALA A 91 2.20 11.24 7.80
CA ALA A 91 2.42 11.35 9.24
C ALA A 91 1.12 11.42 10.07
N LEU A 92 0.01 11.85 9.48
CA LEU A 92 -1.25 12.11 10.20
C LEU A 92 -2.27 10.97 10.12
N VAL A 93 -2.11 10.03 9.19
CA VAL A 93 -3.05 8.92 9.04
C VAL A 93 -2.47 7.68 9.71
N PRO A 94 -2.97 7.29 10.90
CA PRO A 94 -2.54 6.05 11.55
C PRO A 94 -3.14 4.85 10.82
N TYR A 95 -2.32 3.85 10.56
CA TYR A 95 -2.75 2.53 10.11
C TYR A 95 -2.34 1.50 11.16
N ASP A 96 -3.25 0.58 11.50
CA ASP A 96 -3.03 -0.38 12.58
C ASP A 96 -1.97 -1.43 12.23
N LEU A 97 -1.87 -1.80 10.94
CA LEU A 97 -0.92 -2.81 10.48
C LEU A 97 -0.56 -2.64 9.01
N TYR A 98 0.74 -2.68 8.72
CA TYR A 98 1.25 -2.80 7.36
C TYR A 98 1.62 -4.25 7.03
N LEU A 99 1.15 -4.72 5.89
CA LEU A 99 1.52 -6.01 5.32
C LEU A 99 2.57 -5.79 4.22
N LEU A 100 3.85 -5.79 4.60
CA LEU A 100 4.96 -5.50 3.70
C LEU A 100 5.32 -6.74 2.87
N CYS A 101 4.95 -6.75 1.59
CA CYS A 101 5.21 -7.85 0.68
C CYS A 101 6.68 -7.90 0.24
N ARG A 102 7.37 -9.01 0.54
CA ARG A 102 8.73 -9.26 0.04
C ARG A 102 8.70 -9.51 -1.47
N PRO A 103 9.69 -8.97 -2.24
CA PRO A 103 9.75 -9.15 -3.70
C PRO A 103 10.38 -10.50 -4.10
N ASP A 104 9.91 -11.61 -3.52
CA ASP A 104 10.36 -12.98 -3.75
C ASP A 104 9.42 -13.79 -4.68
N ILE A 105 8.33 -13.18 -5.15
CA ILE A 105 7.47 -13.73 -6.20
C ILE A 105 8.00 -13.27 -7.57
N PRO A 106 8.02 -14.16 -8.59
CA PRO A 106 8.39 -13.78 -9.94
C PRO A 106 7.58 -12.58 -10.45
N TRP A 107 8.31 -11.62 -11.02
CA TRP A 107 7.68 -10.43 -11.58
C TRP A 107 6.84 -10.78 -12.82
N GLN A 108 5.67 -10.18 -12.92
CA GLN A 108 4.81 -10.30 -14.10
C GLN A 108 4.66 -8.92 -14.75
N PRO A 109 4.72 -8.83 -16.10
CA PRO A 109 4.53 -7.58 -16.82
C PRO A 109 3.17 -6.94 -16.50
N ASP A 110 3.20 -5.63 -16.23
CA ASP A 110 2.03 -4.80 -16.02
C ASP A 110 2.36 -3.41 -16.57
N PRO A 111 1.51 -2.80 -17.42
CA PRO A 111 1.79 -1.51 -18.07
C PRO A 111 2.08 -0.35 -17.11
N LEU A 112 1.59 -0.43 -15.88
CA LEU A 112 1.76 0.61 -14.85
C LEU A 112 2.86 0.28 -13.83
N ARG A 113 3.60 -0.82 -14.01
CA ARG A 113 4.71 -1.20 -13.10
C ARG A 113 6.06 -0.74 -13.67
N GLU A 114 6.63 0.27 -13.06
CA GLU A 114 7.85 0.93 -13.52
C GLU A 114 9.16 0.18 -13.19
N HIS A 115 9.14 -0.80 -12.26
CA HIS A 115 10.35 -1.44 -11.74
C HIS A 115 10.41 -2.95 -12.04
N PRO A 116 10.74 -3.36 -13.29
CA PRO A 116 10.88 -4.78 -13.64
C PRO A 116 12.13 -5.42 -13.03
N SER A 117 13.19 -4.64 -12.75
CA SER A 117 14.43 -5.12 -12.18
C SER A 117 14.25 -5.65 -10.75
N GLU A 118 14.83 -6.83 -10.48
CA GLU A 118 14.82 -7.39 -9.12
C GLU A 118 15.57 -6.52 -8.13
N SER A 119 16.68 -5.92 -8.54
CA SER A 119 17.49 -5.02 -7.71
C SER A 119 16.70 -3.79 -7.29
N ASP A 120 15.91 -3.19 -8.21
CA ASP A 120 15.07 -2.04 -7.89
C ASP A 120 13.94 -2.41 -6.93
N ARG A 121 13.27 -3.55 -7.16
CA ARG A 121 12.24 -4.03 -6.24
C ARG A 121 12.78 -4.31 -4.84
N ARG A 122 14.00 -4.87 -4.73
CA ARG A 122 14.66 -5.05 -3.43
C ARG A 122 15.01 -3.72 -2.77
N ARG A 123 15.51 -2.74 -3.54
CA ARG A 123 15.80 -1.38 -3.04
C ARG A 123 14.54 -0.71 -2.51
N ILE A 124 13.43 -0.78 -3.25
CA ILE A 124 12.12 -0.24 -2.84
C ILE A 124 11.63 -0.93 -1.56
N PHE A 125 11.71 -2.26 -1.50
CA PHE A 125 11.35 -3.01 -0.29
C PHE A 125 12.14 -2.57 0.94
N HIS A 126 13.46 -2.40 0.82
CA HIS A 126 14.28 -1.93 1.93
C HIS A 126 13.97 -0.48 2.30
N HIS A 127 13.60 0.36 1.34
CA HIS A 127 13.17 1.73 1.62
C HIS A 127 11.91 1.74 2.50
N TYR A 128 10.87 0.96 2.12
CA TYR A 128 9.68 0.76 2.96
C TYR A 128 10.02 0.22 4.34
N LEU A 129 10.81 -0.84 4.40
CA LEU A 129 11.20 -1.47 5.66
C LEU A 129 11.86 -0.47 6.62
N ASN A 130 12.82 0.30 6.13
CA ASN A 130 13.50 1.32 6.91
C ASN A 130 12.53 2.41 7.41
N MET A 131 11.61 2.86 6.57
CA MET A 131 10.60 3.86 6.98
C MET A 131 9.68 3.32 8.06
N LEU A 132 9.14 2.11 7.91
CA LEU A 132 8.26 1.50 8.90
C LEU A 132 8.98 1.29 10.24
N GLN A 133 10.23 0.84 10.21
CA GLN A 133 11.05 0.67 11.40
C GLN A 133 11.39 2.01 12.08
N PHE A 134 11.81 3.01 11.31
CA PHE A 134 12.18 4.32 11.83
C PHE A 134 11.00 5.05 12.47
N GLN A 135 9.83 4.93 11.87
CA GLN A 135 8.59 5.55 12.36
C GLN A 135 7.86 4.70 13.42
N HIS A 136 8.41 3.52 13.78
CA HIS A 136 7.78 2.58 14.73
C HIS A 136 6.36 2.16 14.33
N ILE A 137 6.09 2.07 13.02
CA ILE A 137 4.79 1.65 12.50
C ILE A 137 4.67 0.12 12.60
N PRO A 138 3.56 -0.44 13.09
CA PRO A 138 3.35 -1.88 13.13
C PRO A 138 3.36 -2.50 11.71
N PHE A 139 4.15 -3.54 11.50
CA PHE A 139 4.19 -4.23 10.21
C PHE A 139 4.55 -5.72 10.34
N VAL A 140 4.11 -6.49 9.35
CA VAL A 140 4.50 -7.89 9.16
C VAL A 140 5.04 -8.07 7.75
N ILE A 141 6.18 -8.77 7.62
CA ILE A 141 6.76 -9.11 6.31
C ILE A 141 6.09 -10.38 5.79
N LEU A 142 5.46 -10.26 4.63
CA LEU A 142 4.86 -11.37 3.90
C LEU A 142 5.85 -11.93 2.88
N HIS A 143 6.17 -13.22 2.97
CA HIS A 143 7.11 -13.90 2.08
C HIS A 143 6.65 -15.34 1.81
N GLY A 144 7.27 -15.99 0.82
CA GLY A 144 6.96 -17.37 0.44
C GLY A 144 5.79 -17.49 -0.53
N SER A 145 5.11 -18.61 -0.53
CA SER A 145 3.94 -18.87 -1.38
C SER A 145 2.76 -17.97 -1.06
N ILE A 146 1.77 -17.98 -1.94
CA ILE A 146 0.54 -17.20 -1.76
C ILE A 146 -0.19 -17.62 -0.47
N GLU A 147 -0.27 -18.93 -0.24
CA GLU A 147 -0.91 -19.52 0.94
C GLU A 147 -0.20 -19.13 2.23
N GLU A 148 1.14 -19.17 2.24
CA GLU A 148 1.95 -18.75 3.40
C GLU A 148 1.76 -17.28 3.72
N ARG A 149 1.72 -16.42 2.68
CA ARG A 149 1.47 -14.97 2.85
C ARG A 149 0.08 -14.71 3.43
N LEU A 150 -0.94 -15.37 2.91
CA LEU A 150 -2.31 -15.23 3.41
C LEU A 150 -2.45 -15.71 4.85
N SER A 151 -1.83 -16.84 5.18
CA SER A 151 -1.84 -17.38 6.54
C SER A 151 -1.20 -16.41 7.53
N ARG A 152 0.00 -15.90 7.22
CA ARG A 152 0.71 -14.93 8.06
C ARG A 152 -0.06 -13.62 8.22
N ALA A 153 -0.64 -13.11 7.13
CA ALA A 153 -1.44 -11.89 7.17
C ALA A 153 -2.68 -12.09 8.04
N ALA A 154 -3.40 -13.19 7.87
CA ALA A 154 -4.59 -13.48 8.66
C ALA A 154 -4.29 -13.65 10.15
N GLU A 155 -3.15 -14.29 10.49
CA GLU A 155 -2.70 -14.41 11.89
C GLU A 155 -2.41 -13.04 12.50
N ALA A 156 -1.64 -12.19 11.80
CA ALA A 156 -1.30 -10.86 12.26
C ALA A 156 -2.53 -9.96 12.43
N ILE A 157 -3.49 -10.02 11.51
CA ILE A 157 -4.73 -9.24 11.57
C ILE A 157 -5.57 -9.65 12.79
N ARG A 158 -5.70 -10.95 13.08
CA ARG A 158 -6.43 -11.40 14.28
C ARG A 158 -5.81 -10.90 15.56
N SER A 159 -4.47 -10.84 15.64
CA SER A 159 -3.76 -10.40 16.85
C SER A 159 -3.92 -8.91 17.17
N ILE A 160 -4.32 -8.06 16.22
CA ILE A 160 -4.64 -6.65 16.48
C ILE A 160 -6.11 -6.41 16.80
N GLY A 161 -6.98 -7.39 16.54
CA GLY A 161 -8.43 -7.32 16.85
C GLY A 161 -8.80 -7.90 18.22
N GLU A 162 -7.83 -8.45 18.95
CA GLU A 162 -7.96 -8.95 20.33
C GLU A 162 -7.53 -7.89 21.36
#